data_81a813a0fe5443979806fd0d9d98379c
#
_entry.id   81a813a0fe5443979806fd0d9d98379c
#
_cell.length_a   1.000
_cell.length_b   1.000
_cell.length_c   1.000
_cell.angle_alpha   90.00
_cell.angle_beta   90.00
_cell.angle_gamma   90.00
#
_symmetry.space_group_name_H-M   'P 1'
#
loop_
_entity.id
_entity.type
_entity.pdbx_description
1 polymer ?
#
loop_
_entity_poly.entity_id
_entity_poly.type
_entity_poly.pdbx_seq_one_letter_code
_entity_poly.pdbx_strand_id
1 'polypeptide(L)'
;CAAHELWELTVRTLGSLDRQDRIAWFNAKRFACFQLAKVLDTLQNPLRSTYQALIDDMSTAGAKGPNPLFDNVTALFSATPVITRTATYVYACTEWIEDAFKGRELLHEIYSRLLNPTSICLANHIVHLEAGPEAGDYFAWNFNSGMAAIDTTLAHLLGTRDVVLASRNVYGGTYQLLHDWYGKKANLDVAVEWFDGETAAEFSAQLDAVTARHADRLAAGRQIFIYLESPCNPHGLVLDVPGICRLAHARGLTVICDATVGTPFLQPTLRRPELAERPDFVIHSYTKDLCGSGNTTAGVVIARGERMFLPKGETVRARGHDGRERECRWDETMFWNVYYVKGAFLDSDKAFEVLSGMRTVELRLLTKCINTIVLARSLALHPQINVHCGGLPGHRNAPLCARLMTLGLPAPLFTIDFERQAGAVSRPMLKRLFDSLEPAFGLQVSLGQVNTVVLCPALTSHSEMSDDALRQAGIAPSTVRISVGDEDPRFLLEHLRHASALAGGRELPALAGGFPSEEQVARIYREVYLDVHTRWVDWRMKFWSAKT
;
A
#
# COMPACT_ATOMS: atom_id res chain seq x y z
N CYS A 1 -16.74 38.81 20.54
CA CYS A 1 -15.65 38.39 21.42
C CYS A 1 -14.38 38.20 20.58
N ALA A 2 -13.20 38.55 21.14
CA ALA A 2 -11.93 38.61 20.40
C ALA A 2 -11.58 37.32 19.61
N ALA A 3 -11.89 36.14 20.15
CA ALA A 3 -11.66 34.87 19.45
C ALA A 3 -12.56 34.74 18.20
N HIS A 4 -13.79 35.17 18.26
CA HIS A 4 -14.71 35.18 17.12
C HIS A 4 -14.27 36.20 16.06
N GLU A 5 -13.88 37.40 16.46
CA GLU A 5 -13.35 38.41 15.55
C GLU A 5 -12.07 37.96 14.85
N LEU A 6 -11.18 37.28 15.58
CA LEU A 6 -9.96 36.70 15.01
C LEU A 6 -10.28 35.59 14.02
N TRP A 7 -11.25 34.73 14.32
CA TRP A 7 -11.72 33.70 13.41
C TRP A 7 -12.30 34.29 12.13
N GLU A 8 -13.20 35.24 12.24
CA GLU A 8 -13.82 35.98 11.13
C GLU A 8 -12.75 36.64 10.23
N LEU A 9 -11.75 37.31 10.86
CA LEU A 9 -10.64 37.91 10.15
C LEU A 9 -9.82 36.87 9.42
N THR A 10 -9.53 35.74 10.07
CA THR A 10 -8.77 34.64 9.49
C THR A 10 -9.48 34.04 8.28
N VAL A 11 -10.78 33.74 8.40
CA VAL A 11 -11.60 33.19 7.30
C VAL A 11 -11.66 34.17 6.13
N ARG A 12 -11.86 35.45 6.37
CA ARG A 12 -11.85 36.48 5.31
C ARG A 12 -10.49 36.58 4.63
N THR A 13 -9.40 36.58 5.39
CA THR A 13 -8.04 36.66 4.85
C THR A 13 -7.71 35.42 3.99
N LEU A 14 -8.01 34.23 4.49
CA LEU A 14 -7.81 32.98 3.72
C LEU A 14 -8.70 32.93 2.47
N GLY A 15 -9.93 33.43 2.57
CA GLY A 15 -10.86 33.49 1.43
C GLY A 15 -10.47 34.47 0.34
N SER A 16 -9.64 35.49 0.66
CA SER A 16 -9.13 36.47 -0.30
C SER A 16 -7.87 36.01 -1.05
N LEU A 17 -7.24 34.92 -0.63
CA LEU A 17 -6.01 34.39 -1.26
C LEU A 17 -6.36 33.55 -2.50
N ASP A 18 -5.52 33.69 -3.52
CA ASP A 18 -5.61 32.81 -4.68
C ASP A 18 -5.30 31.36 -4.25
N ARG A 19 -6.30 30.49 -4.38
CA ARG A 19 -6.16 29.05 -4.05
C ARG A 19 -5.20 28.32 -4.99
N GLN A 20 -4.89 28.90 -6.14
CA GLN A 20 -3.89 28.35 -7.07
C GLN A 20 -2.47 28.63 -6.59
N ASP A 21 -2.24 29.70 -5.85
CA ASP A 21 -0.97 29.90 -5.14
C ASP A 21 -0.91 29.07 -3.85
N ARG A 22 -0.60 27.80 -4.04
CA ARG A 22 -0.53 26.82 -2.94
C ARG A 22 0.46 27.20 -1.84
N ILE A 23 1.54 27.88 -2.19
CA ILE A 23 2.59 28.27 -1.22
C ILE A 23 2.08 29.42 -0.36
N ALA A 24 1.54 30.47 -0.95
CA ALA A 24 0.98 31.60 -0.22
C ALA A 24 -0.19 31.15 0.67
N TRP A 25 -1.08 30.32 0.12
CA TRP A 25 -2.22 29.79 0.87
C TRP A 25 -1.81 28.91 2.05
N PHE A 26 -0.84 28.01 1.85
CA PHE A 26 -0.28 27.15 2.90
C PHE A 26 0.37 27.98 4.01
N ASN A 27 1.19 28.97 3.65
CA ASN A 27 1.87 29.83 4.62
C ASN A 27 0.88 30.69 5.42
N ALA A 28 -0.13 31.26 4.75
CA ALA A 28 -1.17 32.03 5.43
C ALA A 28 -2.00 31.17 6.38
N LYS A 29 -2.39 29.96 5.96
CA LYS A 29 -3.10 28.99 6.81
C LYS A 29 -2.26 28.62 8.03
N ARG A 30 -0.99 28.28 7.82
CA ARG A 30 -0.05 27.94 8.91
C ARG A 30 0.10 29.10 9.89
N PHE A 31 0.31 30.32 9.39
CA PHE A 31 0.42 31.52 10.22
C PHE A 31 -0.84 31.76 11.04
N ALA A 32 -2.02 31.67 10.43
CA ALA A 32 -3.29 31.82 11.11
C ALA A 32 -3.48 30.78 12.22
N CYS A 33 -3.16 29.52 11.97
CA CYS A 33 -3.20 28.46 12.99
C CYS A 33 -2.30 28.77 14.19
N PHE A 34 -1.07 29.23 13.96
CA PHE A 34 -0.16 29.61 15.04
C PHE A 34 -0.64 30.83 15.83
N GLN A 35 -1.23 31.83 15.18
CA GLN A 35 -1.77 32.99 15.89
C GLN A 35 -2.99 32.61 16.73
N LEU A 36 -3.90 31.78 16.21
CA LEU A 36 -5.02 31.24 16.97
C LEU A 36 -4.54 30.41 18.18
N ALA A 37 -3.53 29.56 18.00
CA ALA A 37 -2.96 28.78 19.08
C ALA A 37 -2.39 29.67 20.20
N LYS A 38 -1.66 30.75 19.87
CA LYS A 38 -1.17 31.73 20.87
C LYS A 38 -2.31 32.42 21.62
N VAL A 39 -3.36 32.81 20.93
CA VAL A 39 -4.53 33.42 21.57
C VAL A 39 -5.21 32.43 22.51
N LEU A 40 -5.39 31.18 22.07
CA LEU A 40 -5.97 30.12 22.90
C LEU A 40 -5.11 29.83 24.13
N ASP A 41 -3.79 29.75 23.98
CA ASP A 41 -2.85 29.57 25.09
C ASP A 41 -2.97 30.70 26.13
N THR A 42 -3.03 31.96 25.66
CA THR A 42 -3.22 33.13 26.51
C THR A 42 -4.58 33.09 27.26
N LEU A 43 -5.64 32.58 26.63
CA LEU A 43 -6.96 32.45 27.24
C LEU A 43 -7.10 31.23 28.15
N GLN A 44 -6.37 30.17 27.91
CA GLN A 44 -6.45 28.93 28.70
C GLN A 44 -5.96 29.11 30.14
N ASN A 45 -4.92 29.88 30.37
CA ASN A 45 -4.35 30.03 31.70
C ASN A 45 -5.35 30.63 32.72
N PRO A 46 -6.07 31.73 32.44
CA PRO A 46 -7.12 32.24 33.32
C PRO A 46 -8.30 31.26 33.48
N LEU A 47 -8.73 30.61 32.38
CA LEU A 47 -9.84 29.66 32.43
C LEU A 47 -9.48 28.42 33.24
N ARG A 48 -8.25 27.94 33.12
CA ARG A 48 -7.74 26.79 33.90
C ARG A 48 -7.76 27.06 35.39
N SER A 49 -7.30 28.25 35.80
CA SER A 49 -7.30 28.67 37.22
C SER A 49 -8.74 28.82 37.74
N THR A 50 -9.64 29.39 36.97
CA THR A 50 -11.07 29.54 37.34
C THR A 50 -11.74 28.16 37.43
N TYR A 51 -11.50 27.29 36.49
CA TYR A 51 -12.05 25.93 36.48
C TYR A 51 -11.53 25.09 37.65
N GLN A 52 -10.25 25.20 37.97
CA GLN A 52 -9.65 24.48 39.10
C GLN A 52 -10.23 25.01 40.45
N ALA A 53 -10.39 26.32 40.58
CA ALA A 53 -11.02 26.91 41.76
C ALA A 53 -12.46 26.43 41.91
N LEU A 54 -13.22 26.35 40.83
CA LEU A 54 -14.60 25.85 40.83
C LEU A 54 -14.64 24.36 41.27
N ILE A 55 -13.72 23.53 40.78
CA ILE A 55 -13.64 22.13 41.18
C ILE A 55 -13.26 21.97 42.65
N ASP A 56 -12.33 22.81 43.14
CA ASP A 56 -11.90 22.79 44.54
C ASP A 56 -13.02 23.24 45.47
N ASP A 57 -13.83 24.24 45.07
CA ASP A 57 -15.00 24.72 45.77
C ASP A 57 -16.16 23.70 45.84
N MET A 58 -16.30 22.87 44.84
CA MET A 58 -17.33 21.85 44.81
C MET A 58 -17.11 20.72 45.84
N SER A 59 -16.05 20.73 46.60
CA SER A 59 -15.64 19.99 47.82
C SER A 59 -16.15 18.56 48.02
N THR A 60 -16.65 17.93 46.97
CA THR A 60 -17.00 16.50 46.95
C THR A 60 -15.85 15.71 46.35
N ALA A 61 -15.17 14.97 47.18
CA ALA A 61 -14.02 14.13 46.79
C ALA A 61 -14.34 13.13 45.64
N GLY A 62 -15.60 13.00 45.24
CA GLY A 62 -16.04 12.19 44.11
C GLY A 62 -16.42 12.98 42.86
N ALA A 63 -16.42 14.31 42.89
CA ALA A 63 -16.86 15.15 41.76
C ALA A 63 -15.74 15.59 40.83
N LYS A 64 -14.48 15.26 41.12
CA LYS A 64 -13.38 15.46 40.18
C LYS A 64 -13.59 14.51 39.02
N GLY A 65 -14.00 15.09 37.88
CA GLY A 65 -14.12 14.32 36.65
C GLY A 65 -12.80 13.59 36.33
N PRO A 66 -12.84 12.47 35.61
CA PRO A 66 -11.67 11.67 35.30
C PRO A 66 -10.67 12.39 34.37
N ASN A 67 -11.07 13.52 33.80
CA ASN A 67 -10.27 14.22 32.79
C ASN A 67 -9.48 15.38 33.43
N PRO A 68 -8.16 15.29 33.52
CA PRO A 68 -7.35 16.44 33.90
C PRO A 68 -7.49 17.53 32.83
N LEU A 69 -7.44 18.81 33.25
CA LEU A 69 -7.21 19.90 32.33
C LEU A 69 -5.82 19.75 31.74
N PHE A 70 -5.73 19.59 30.43
CA PHE A 70 -4.46 19.50 29.73
C PHE A 70 -4.38 20.51 28.59
N ASP A 71 -3.18 20.93 28.33
CA ASP A 71 -2.85 21.88 27.30
C ASP A 71 -2.58 21.15 26.00
N ASN A 72 -3.53 21.23 25.06
CA ASN A 72 -3.36 20.65 23.72
C ASN A 72 -2.73 21.63 22.73
N VAL A 73 -2.56 22.90 23.10
CA VAL A 73 -2.02 23.94 22.20
C VAL A 73 -0.56 23.65 21.86
N THR A 74 0.21 23.14 22.82
CA THR A 74 1.62 22.78 22.62
C THR A 74 1.81 21.75 21.50
N ALA A 75 0.84 20.86 21.31
CA ALA A 75 0.88 19.87 20.24
C ALA A 75 0.92 20.49 18.83
N LEU A 76 0.36 21.67 18.63
CA LEU A 76 0.37 22.40 17.37
C LEU A 76 1.77 22.88 16.96
N PHE A 77 2.70 22.99 17.91
CA PHE A 77 4.08 23.40 17.68
C PHE A 77 5.06 22.24 17.54
N SER A 78 4.56 21.01 17.58
CA SER A 78 5.41 19.82 17.39
C SER A 78 5.99 19.79 15.97
N ALA A 79 7.30 19.53 15.86
CA ALA A 79 7.99 19.37 14.59
C ALA A 79 7.69 18.03 13.90
N THR A 80 7.09 17.10 14.63
CA THR A 80 6.69 15.78 14.15
C THR A 80 5.20 15.57 14.38
N PRO A 81 4.53 14.66 13.64
CA PRO A 81 3.15 14.30 13.94
C PRO A 81 2.99 13.87 15.40
N VAL A 82 1.93 14.32 16.03
CA VAL A 82 1.61 13.98 17.42
C VAL A 82 0.89 12.63 17.46
N ILE A 83 1.26 11.77 18.41
CA ILE A 83 0.54 10.50 18.64
C ILE A 83 -0.65 10.79 19.55
N THR A 84 -1.85 10.75 19.01
CA THR A 84 -3.09 10.99 19.75
C THR A 84 -3.62 9.68 20.32
N ARG A 85 -3.28 9.39 21.59
CA ARG A 85 -3.73 8.20 22.33
C ARG A 85 -4.98 8.51 23.14
N THR A 86 -6.12 8.48 22.49
CA THR A 86 -7.42 8.61 23.15
C THR A 86 -8.46 7.74 22.47
N ALA A 87 -9.43 7.23 23.21
CA ALA A 87 -10.58 6.54 22.62
C ALA A 87 -11.66 7.51 22.18
N THR A 88 -11.90 8.58 22.97
CA THR A 88 -12.98 9.53 22.80
C THR A 88 -12.46 10.96 22.84
N TYR A 89 -13.29 11.90 22.39
CA TYR A 89 -12.95 13.32 22.29
C TYR A 89 -13.97 14.17 23.06
N VAL A 90 -13.54 15.34 23.52
CA VAL A 90 -14.38 16.30 24.26
C VAL A 90 -14.99 17.29 23.28
N TYR A 91 -16.25 17.56 23.43
CA TYR A 91 -16.99 18.54 22.63
C TYR A 91 -17.24 19.82 23.41
N ALA A 92 -17.18 20.94 22.72
CA ALA A 92 -17.46 22.24 23.32
C ALA A 92 -18.97 22.49 23.47
N CYS A 93 -19.80 21.92 22.62
CA CYS A 93 -21.25 22.10 22.64
C CYS A 93 -22.00 20.96 21.93
N THR A 94 -23.32 20.92 22.13
CA THR A 94 -24.20 19.88 21.57
C THR A 94 -24.25 19.93 20.05
N GLU A 95 -24.23 21.11 19.46
CA GLU A 95 -24.24 21.32 18.01
C GLU A 95 -23.03 20.65 17.35
N TRP A 96 -21.86 20.71 17.97
CA TRP A 96 -20.66 20.04 17.46
C TRP A 96 -20.79 18.52 17.47
N ILE A 97 -21.38 17.96 18.54
CA ILE A 97 -21.66 16.52 18.60
C ILE A 97 -22.59 16.13 17.44
N GLU A 98 -23.67 16.90 17.25
CA GLU A 98 -24.64 16.60 16.21
C GLU A 98 -24.02 16.63 14.80
N ASP A 99 -23.23 17.64 14.50
CA ASP A 99 -22.55 17.78 13.21
C ASP A 99 -21.48 16.70 13.01
N ALA A 100 -20.74 16.34 14.07
CA ALA A 100 -19.78 15.24 14.01
C ALA A 100 -20.45 13.90 13.68
N PHE A 101 -21.61 13.58 14.30
CA PHE A 101 -22.38 12.38 14.00
C PHE A 101 -23.02 12.37 12.59
N LYS A 102 -23.18 13.54 12.00
CA LYS A 102 -23.60 13.70 10.59
C LYS A 102 -22.42 13.66 9.62
N GLY A 103 -21.17 13.65 10.12
CA GLY A 103 -19.95 13.69 9.31
C GLY A 103 -19.73 15.04 8.61
N ARG A 104 -20.38 16.11 9.06
CA ARG A 104 -20.24 17.46 8.47
C ARG A 104 -18.94 18.14 8.86
N GLU A 105 -18.40 17.77 10.03
CA GLU A 105 -17.18 18.32 10.59
C GLU A 105 -16.14 17.20 10.77
N LEU A 106 -15.26 17.01 9.80
CA LEU A 106 -14.16 16.05 9.87
C LEU A 106 -13.10 16.37 10.94
N LEU A 107 -13.11 17.61 11.46
CA LEU A 107 -12.19 18.04 12.52
C LEU A 107 -12.67 17.67 13.92
N HIS A 108 -13.94 17.31 14.06
CA HIS A 108 -14.54 16.91 15.33
C HIS A 108 -14.55 15.39 15.44
N GLU A 109 -13.42 14.85 15.87
CA GLU A 109 -13.32 13.42 16.14
C GLU A 109 -14.31 13.04 17.24
N ILE A 110 -15.01 11.95 17.02
CA ILE A 110 -15.99 11.39 17.97
C ILE A 110 -15.32 10.30 18.78
N TYR A 111 -14.65 9.41 18.05
CA TYR A 111 -14.12 8.16 18.55
C TYR A 111 -12.96 7.70 17.66
N SER A 112 -11.82 7.35 18.26
CA SER A 112 -10.59 7.03 17.51
C SER A 112 -10.74 5.87 16.52
N ARG A 113 -11.69 4.97 16.73
CA ARG A 113 -12.01 3.92 15.76
C ARG A 113 -12.52 4.51 14.43
N LEU A 114 -13.15 5.66 14.45
CA LEU A 114 -13.71 6.32 13.26
C LEU A 114 -12.70 7.29 12.66
N LEU A 115 -12.22 8.21 13.48
CA LEU A 115 -11.28 9.26 13.09
C LEU A 115 -10.27 9.47 14.22
N ASN A 116 -9.00 9.48 13.88
CA ASN A 116 -7.91 9.80 14.79
C ASN A 116 -6.91 10.72 14.07
N PRO A 117 -6.48 11.84 14.65
CA PRO A 117 -5.62 12.83 13.98
C PRO A 117 -4.33 12.26 13.43
N THR A 118 -3.69 11.34 14.15
CA THR A 118 -2.45 10.68 13.68
C THR A 118 -2.72 9.78 12.47
N SER A 119 -3.82 9.03 12.50
CA SER A 119 -4.24 8.18 11.38
C SER A 119 -4.65 9.03 10.16
N ILE A 120 -5.34 10.15 10.37
CA ILE A 120 -5.69 11.10 9.28
C ILE A 120 -4.42 11.68 8.64
N CYS A 121 -3.41 12.03 9.45
CA CYS A 121 -2.14 12.51 8.95
C CYS A 121 -1.49 11.48 8.01
N LEU A 122 -1.50 10.20 8.38
CA LEU A 122 -1.02 9.10 7.55
C LEU A 122 -1.84 8.95 6.26
N ALA A 123 -3.18 8.99 6.36
CA ALA A 123 -4.08 8.89 5.21
C ALA A 123 -3.82 10.01 4.19
N ASN A 124 -3.68 11.25 4.65
CA ASN A 124 -3.36 12.39 3.79
C ASN A 124 -1.98 12.25 3.14
N HIS A 125 -0.99 11.74 3.88
CA HIS A 125 0.36 11.55 3.37
C HIS A 125 0.42 10.51 2.24
N ILE A 126 -0.21 9.34 2.43
CA ILE A 126 -0.22 8.30 1.39
C ILE A 126 -1.00 8.72 0.14
N VAL A 127 -2.12 9.41 0.31
CA VAL A 127 -2.89 9.96 -0.82
C VAL A 127 -2.03 10.93 -1.63
N HIS A 128 -1.28 11.79 -0.95
CA HIS A 128 -0.38 12.72 -1.63
C HIS A 128 0.75 12.00 -2.39
N LEU A 129 1.30 10.93 -1.81
CA LEU A 129 2.31 10.11 -2.48
C LEU A 129 1.73 9.35 -3.67
N GLU A 130 0.51 8.79 -3.57
CA GLU A 130 -0.08 7.97 -4.62
C GLU A 130 -0.67 8.81 -5.77
N ALA A 131 -1.42 9.88 -5.46
CA ALA A 131 -2.13 10.68 -6.44
C ALA A 131 -1.40 11.97 -6.87
N GLY A 132 -0.40 12.44 -6.10
CA GLY A 132 0.38 13.63 -6.44
C GLY A 132 -0.45 14.90 -6.54
N PRO A 133 -0.41 15.61 -7.70
CA PRO A 133 -1.16 16.86 -7.88
C PRO A 133 -2.68 16.72 -7.71
N GLU A 134 -3.22 15.53 -7.94
CA GLU A 134 -4.65 15.25 -7.86
C GLU A 134 -5.09 14.69 -6.51
N ALA A 135 -4.21 14.76 -5.49
CA ALA A 135 -4.49 14.25 -4.15
C ALA A 135 -5.81 14.80 -3.55
N GLY A 136 -6.22 16.01 -3.94
CA GLY A 136 -7.48 16.61 -3.51
C GLY A 136 -8.75 15.87 -3.94
N ASP A 137 -8.66 15.01 -4.97
CA ASP A 137 -9.78 14.22 -5.48
C ASP A 137 -9.90 12.85 -4.80
N TYR A 138 -8.93 12.47 -4.00
CA TYR A 138 -8.83 11.15 -3.40
C TYR A 138 -8.89 11.20 -1.88
N PHE A 139 -9.33 10.10 -1.29
CA PHE A 139 -9.40 9.90 0.14
C PHE A 139 -8.88 8.51 0.51
N ALA A 140 -8.44 8.33 1.77
CA ALA A 140 -7.94 7.05 2.23
C ALA A 140 -8.49 6.68 3.61
N TRP A 141 -8.75 5.38 3.82
CA TRP A 141 -9.02 4.79 5.11
C TRP A 141 -7.90 3.84 5.50
N ASN A 142 -7.40 3.98 6.73
CA ASN A 142 -6.33 3.16 7.27
C ASN A 142 -6.89 1.98 8.09
N PHE A 143 -6.24 0.83 7.97
CA PHE A 143 -6.64 -0.43 8.57
C PHE A 143 -5.49 -1.05 9.37
N ASN A 144 -5.83 -1.92 10.32
CA ASN A 144 -4.87 -2.63 11.17
C ASN A 144 -4.00 -3.67 10.42
N SER A 145 -4.36 -3.99 9.18
CA SER A 145 -3.59 -4.89 8.31
C SER A 145 -3.95 -4.69 6.83
N GLY A 146 -3.08 -5.13 5.92
CA GLY A 146 -3.37 -5.19 4.50
C GLY A 146 -4.58 -6.08 4.19
N MET A 147 -4.71 -7.23 4.87
CA MET A 147 -5.88 -8.12 4.71
C MET A 147 -7.19 -7.46 5.13
N ALA A 148 -7.19 -6.65 6.18
CA ALA A 148 -8.37 -5.89 6.58
C ALA A 148 -8.77 -4.84 5.52
N ALA A 149 -7.78 -4.22 4.86
CA ALA A 149 -8.01 -3.31 3.74
C ALA A 149 -8.59 -4.05 2.52
N ILE A 150 -8.06 -5.23 2.18
CA ILE A 150 -8.56 -6.08 1.09
C ILE A 150 -9.99 -6.53 1.39
N ASP A 151 -10.23 -7.14 2.56
CA ASP A 151 -11.56 -7.64 2.95
C ASP A 151 -12.60 -6.52 2.98
N THR A 152 -12.24 -5.36 3.53
CA THR A 152 -13.15 -4.21 3.58
C THR A 152 -13.52 -3.73 2.18
N THR A 153 -12.57 -3.68 1.24
CA THR A 153 -12.85 -3.29 -0.15
C THR A 153 -13.76 -4.31 -0.84
N LEU A 154 -13.48 -5.58 -0.68
CA LEU A 154 -14.32 -6.64 -1.26
C LEU A 154 -15.72 -6.66 -0.63
N ALA A 155 -15.83 -6.52 0.69
CA ALA A 155 -17.11 -6.45 1.40
C ALA A 155 -17.92 -5.19 1.06
N HIS A 156 -17.27 -4.10 0.68
CA HIS A 156 -17.93 -2.88 0.20
C HIS A 156 -18.54 -3.07 -1.19
N LEU A 157 -17.91 -3.85 -2.05
CA LEU A 157 -18.25 -3.96 -3.46
C LEU A 157 -19.08 -5.20 -3.79
N LEU A 158 -18.75 -6.36 -3.20
CA LEU A 158 -19.31 -7.64 -3.63
C LEU A 158 -20.68 -7.93 -3.04
N GLY A 159 -21.59 -8.29 -3.91
CA GLY A 159 -22.88 -8.90 -3.58
C GLY A 159 -22.87 -10.42 -3.79
N THR A 160 -23.99 -11.05 -3.36
CA THR A 160 -24.19 -12.50 -3.57
C THR A 160 -24.18 -12.85 -5.05
N ARG A 161 -23.39 -13.85 -5.44
CA ARG A 161 -23.27 -14.39 -6.79
C ARG A 161 -22.63 -13.45 -7.82
N ASP A 162 -21.94 -12.40 -7.39
CA ASP A 162 -21.08 -11.62 -8.27
C ASP A 162 -19.89 -12.44 -8.80
N VAL A 163 -19.16 -11.88 -9.73
CA VAL A 163 -18.00 -12.50 -10.35
C VAL A 163 -16.75 -11.65 -10.04
N VAL A 164 -15.66 -12.26 -9.65
CA VAL A 164 -14.35 -11.61 -9.53
C VAL A 164 -13.38 -12.23 -10.52
N LEU A 165 -12.86 -11.42 -11.44
CA LEU A 165 -11.73 -11.80 -12.27
C LEU A 165 -10.45 -11.24 -11.65
N ALA A 166 -9.67 -12.12 -11.03
CA ALA A 166 -8.46 -11.77 -10.31
C ALA A 166 -7.19 -12.19 -11.06
N SER A 167 -6.11 -11.40 -10.96
CA SER A 167 -4.81 -11.84 -11.43
C SER A 167 -4.37 -13.13 -10.70
N ARG A 168 -3.76 -14.07 -11.43
CA ARG A 168 -3.41 -15.40 -10.89
C ARG A 168 -2.41 -15.30 -9.74
N ASN A 169 -1.39 -14.47 -9.92
CA ASN A 169 -0.35 -14.28 -8.94
C ASN A 169 -0.75 -13.19 -7.95
N VAL A 170 -1.62 -13.55 -7.01
CA VAL A 170 -1.99 -12.72 -5.86
C VAL A 170 -1.39 -13.29 -4.58
N TYR A 171 -1.33 -12.47 -3.55
CA TYR A 171 -0.95 -12.94 -2.21
C TYR A 171 -1.81 -14.14 -1.77
N GLY A 172 -1.19 -15.15 -1.17
CA GLY A 172 -1.88 -16.38 -0.77
C GLY A 172 -3.09 -16.13 0.14
N GLY A 173 -3.00 -15.15 1.05
CA GLY A 173 -4.14 -14.73 1.86
C GLY A 173 -5.30 -14.14 1.05
N THR A 174 -5.01 -13.44 -0.04
CA THR A 174 -6.03 -12.92 -0.97
C THR A 174 -6.67 -14.06 -1.75
N TYR A 175 -5.87 -15.02 -2.22
CA TYR A 175 -6.37 -16.23 -2.87
C TYR A 175 -7.35 -16.97 -1.95
N GLN A 176 -6.94 -17.22 -0.70
CA GLN A 176 -7.76 -17.91 0.28
C GLN A 176 -9.05 -17.12 0.61
N LEU A 177 -8.95 -15.80 0.78
CA LEU A 177 -10.12 -14.95 1.03
C LEU A 177 -11.14 -15.03 -0.10
N LEU A 178 -10.70 -14.91 -1.35
CA LEU A 178 -11.56 -14.99 -2.53
C LEU A 178 -12.14 -16.39 -2.70
N HIS A 179 -11.29 -17.43 -2.74
CA HIS A 179 -11.69 -18.80 -3.05
C HIS A 179 -12.42 -19.47 -1.89
N ASP A 180 -11.84 -19.41 -0.67
CA ASP A 180 -12.33 -20.20 0.47
C ASP A 180 -13.37 -19.49 1.32
N TRP A 181 -13.47 -18.15 1.21
CA TRP A 181 -14.47 -17.41 1.97
C TRP A 181 -15.56 -16.82 1.07
N TYR A 182 -15.24 -15.90 0.13
CA TYR A 182 -16.23 -15.28 -0.75
C TYR A 182 -16.84 -16.25 -1.75
N GLY A 183 -16.06 -17.21 -2.25
CA GLY A 183 -16.51 -18.24 -3.20
C GLY A 183 -17.41 -19.31 -2.60
N LYS A 184 -17.47 -19.48 -1.26
CA LYS A 184 -18.35 -20.47 -0.64
C LYS A 184 -19.81 -20.13 -0.83
N LYS A 185 -20.61 -21.12 -1.25
CA LYS A 185 -22.07 -20.98 -1.38
C LYS A 185 -22.78 -20.56 -0.09
N ALA A 186 -22.23 -21.00 1.05
CA ALA A 186 -22.74 -20.63 2.37
C ALA A 186 -22.50 -19.15 2.74
N ASN A 187 -21.57 -18.47 2.05
CA ASN A 187 -21.25 -17.06 2.24
C ASN A 187 -21.91 -16.24 1.11
N LEU A 188 -21.13 -15.81 0.10
CA LEU A 188 -21.65 -14.98 -0.98
C LEU A 188 -21.78 -15.71 -2.33
N ASP A 189 -21.30 -16.93 -2.48
CA ASP A 189 -21.31 -17.69 -3.75
C ASP A 189 -20.70 -16.87 -4.92
N VAL A 190 -19.63 -16.12 -4.64
CA VAL A 190 -18.92 -15.35 -5.66
C VAL A 190 -18.20 -16.31 -6.60
N ALA A 191 -18.36 -16.12 -7.91
CA ALA A 191 -17.56 -16.84 -8.89
C ALA A 191 -16.18 -16.21 -8.99
N VAL A 192 -15.12 -16.95 -8.66
CA VAL A 192 -13.75 -16.46 -8.74
C VAL A 192 -13.07 -17.05 -9.96
N GLU A 193 -12.69 -16.18 -10.88
CA GLU A 193 -11.98 -16.50 -12.11
C GLU A 193 -10.57 -15.92 -12.08
N TRP A 194 -9.62 -16.62 -12.67
CA TRP A 194 -8.21 -16.25 -12.60
C TRP A 194 -7.68 -15.83 -13.97
N PHE A 195 -6.98 -14.71 -14.01
CA PHE A 195 -6.30 -14.17 -15.18
C PHE A 195 -4.82 -14.53 -15.16
N ASP A 196 -4.36 -15.26 -16.17
CA ASP A 196 -2.99 -15.81 -16.25
C ASP A 196 -2.01 -14.95 -17.06
N GLY A 197 -2.45 -13.81 -17.61
CA GLY A 197 -1.63 -12.93 -18.42
C GLY A 197 -0.99 -11.78 -17.65
N GLU A 198 -0.21 -10.98 -18.37
CA GLU A 198 0.42 -9.74 -17.87
C GLU A 198 -0.04 -8.51 -18.64
N THR A 199 -0.54 -8.69 -19.88
CA THR A 199 -0.87 -7.62 -20.81
C THR A 199 -2.37 -7.35 -20.90
N ALA A 200 -2.72 -6.14 -21.34
CA ALA A 200 -4.11 -5.76 -21.60
C ALA A 200 -4.78 -6.61 -22.68
N ALA A 201 -4.03 -7.09 -23.68
CA ALA A 201 -4.58 -7.94 -24.73
C ALA A 201 -4.98 -9.32 -24.21
N GLU A 202 -4.12 -9.96 -23.39
CA GLU A 202 -4.41 -11.23 -22.73
C GLU A 202 -5.60 -11.08 -21.77
N PHE A 203 -5.66 -9.98 -21.03
CA PHE A 203 -6.79 -9.66 -20.16
C PHE A 203 -8.10 -9.54 -20.93
N SER A 204 -8.11 -8.86 -22.07
CA SER A 204 -9.33 -8.71 -22.88
C SER A 204 -9.90 -10.06 -23.30
N ALA A 205 -9.05 -10.96 -23.80
CA ALA A 205 -9.44 -12.31 -24.21
C ALA A 205 -10.05 -13.11 -23.03
N GLN A 206 -9.41 -13.03 -21.86
CA GLN A 206 -9.91 -13.71 -20.66
C GLN A 206 -11.23 -13.10 -20.17
N LEU A 207 -11.37 -11.77 -20.20
CA LEU A 207 -12.60 -11.10 -19.80
C LEU A 207 -13.78 -11.48 -20.70
N ASP A 208 -13.56 -11.61 -22.02
CA ASP A 208 -14.59 -12.06 -22.97
C ASP A 208 -15.05 -13.48 -22.64
N ALA A 209 -14.12 -14.39 -22.35
CA ALA A 209 -14.43 -15.76 -21.96
C ALA A 209 -15.19 -15.84 -20.63
N VAL A 210 -14.77 -15.05 -19.62
CA VAL A 210 -15.46 -14.96 -18.31
C VAL A 210 -16.86 -14.38 -18.47
N THR A 211 -17.03 -13.32 -19.26
CA THR A 211 -18.33 -12.70 -19.52
C THR A 211 -19.29 -13.70 -20.15
N ALA A 212 -18.83 -14.49 -21.13
CA ALA A 212 -19.63 -15.53 -21.77
C ALA A 212 -20.00 -16.67 -20.80
N ARG A 213 -19.05 -17.10 -19.96
CA ARG A 213 -19.24 -18.19 -18.98
C ARG A 213 -20.28 -17.84 -17.91
N HIS A 214 -20.34 -16.58 -17.50
CA HIS A 214 -21.23 -16.10 -16.43
C HIS A 214 -22.39 -15.27 -16.94
N ALA A 215 -22.77 -15.45 -18.21
CA ALA A 215 -23.86 -14.69 -18.86
C ALA A 215 -25.19 -14.79 -18.08
N ASP A 216 -25.47 -15.92 -17.43
CA ASP A 216 -26.66 -16.13 -16.58
C ASP A 216 -26.63 -15.26 -15.33
N ARG A 217 -25.48 -15.12 -14.68
CA ARG A 217 -25.31 -14.25 -13.51
C ARG A 217 -25.46 -12.78 -13.91
N LEU A 218 -24.86 -12.38 -15.02
CA LEU A 218 -24.94 -11.02 -15.54
C LEU A 218 -26.37 -10.64 -15.95
N ALA A 219 -27.10 -11.57 -16.59
CA ALA A 219 -28.50 -11.38 -16.93
C ALA A 219 -29.41 -11.25 -15.68
N ALA A 220 -28.99 -11.86 -14.55
CA ALA A 220 -29.62 -11.69 -13.24
C ALA A 220 -29.17 -10.41 -12.49
N GLY A 221 -28.48 -9.47 -13.15
CA GLY A 221 -28.05 -8.21 -12.58
C GLY A 221 -26.81 -8.29 -11.69
N ARG A 222 -26.03 -9.39 -11.78
CA ARG A 222 -24.76 -9.52 -11.06
C ARG A 222 -23.65 -8.80 -11.83
N GLN A 223 -22.57 -8.45 -11.12
CA GLN A 223 -21.48 -7.65 -11.68
C GLN A 223 -20.19 -8.45 -11.75
N ILE A 224 -19.27 -8.01 -12.63
CA ILE A 224 -17.89 -8.46 -12.65
C ILE A 224 -17.03 -7.38 -12.03
N PHE A 225 -16.17 -7.78 -11.10
CA PHE A 225 -15.14 -6.95 -10.48
C PHE A 225 -13.75 -7.46 -10.88
N ILE A 226 -12.83 -6.54 -11.11
CA ILE A 226 -11.46 -6.86 -11.48
C ILE A 226 -10.57 -6.66 -10.26
N TYR A 227 -9.79 -7.68 -9.90
CA TYR A 227 -8.80 -7.61 -8.81
C TYR A 227 -7.40 -7.88 -9.36
N LEU A 228 -6.51 -6.92 -9.22
CA LEU A 228 -5.14 -6.98 -9.70
C LEU A 228 -4.17 -6.87 -8.54
N GLU A 229 -3.05 -7.60 -8.60
CA GLU A 229 -1.89 -7.37 -7.75
C GLU A 229 -0.69 -7.07 -8.65
N SER A 230 -0.12 -5.87 -8.52
CA SER A 230 1.01 -5.45 -9.35
C SER A 230 1.94 -4.50 -8.60
N PRO A 231 3.26 -4.79 -8.56
CA PRO A 231 3.89 -6.05 -8.92
C PRO A 231 3.42 -7.22 -8.05
N CYS A 232 3.37 -8.43 -8.63
CA CYS A 232 2.78 -9.60 -7.97
C CYS A 232 3.71 -10.25 -6.94
N ASN A 233 3.15 -10.93 -5.97
CA ASN A 233 3.84 -11.85 -5.07
C ASN A 233 3.56 -13.32 -5.53
N PRO A 234 4.58 -14.19 -5.77
CA PRO A 234 5.94 -14.06 -5.26
C PRO A 234 7.00 -13.52 -6.24
N HIS A 235 6.69 -13.34 -7.52
CA HIS A 235 7.70 -13.13 -8.56
C HIS A 235 8.11 -11.67 -8.79
N GLY A 236 7.38 -10.69 -8.25
CA GLY A 236 7.65 -9.27 -8.50
C GLY A 236 7.36 -8.81 -9.92
N LEU A 237 6.55 -9.58 -10.69
CA LEU A 237 6.20 -9.26 -12.07
C LEU A 237 5.12 -8.19 -12.14
N VAL A 238 5.21 -7.33 -13.15
CA VAL A 238 4.36 -6.15 -13.36
C VAL A 238 3.23 -6.48 -14.33
N LEU A 239 2.01 -6.08 -14.01
CA LEU A 239 0.86 -6.14 -14.93
C LEU A 239 0.70 -4.82 -15.69
N ASP A 240 0.09 -4.87 -16.87
CA ASP A 240 -0.31 -3.67 -17.61
C ASP A 240 -1.57 -3.04 -16.99
N VAL A 241 -1.44 -2.57 -15.73
CA VAL A 241 -2.54 -1.99 -14.96
C VAL A 241 -3.26 -0.88 -15.73
N PRO A 242 -2.58 0.12 -16.35
CA PRO A 242 -3.26 1.16 -17.10
C PRO A 242 -4.06 0.63 -18.29
N GLY A 243 -3.50 -0.33 -19.05
CA GLY A 243 -4.17 -0.94 -20.19
C GLY A 243 -5.39 -1.77 -19.77
N ILE A 244 -5.26 -2.54 -18.68
CA ILE A 244 -6.35 -3.32 -18.08
C ILE A 244 -7.46 -2.40 -17.56
N CYS A 245 -7.12 -1.32 -16.84
CA CYS A 245 -8.09 -0.33 -16.37
C CYS A 245 -8.91 0.26 -17.52
N ARG A 246 -8.27 0.71 -18.60
CA ARG A 246 -8.99 1.26 -19.78
C ARG A 246 -9.99 0.26 -20.35
N LEU A 247 -9.59 -1.00 -20.50
CA LEU A 247 -10.47 -2.04 -21.03
C LEU A 247 -11.64 -2.37 -20.11
N ALA A 248 -11.38 -2.43 -18.81
CA ALA A 248 -12.40 -2.67 -17.79
C ALA A 248 -13.41 -1.50 -17.72
N HIS A 249 -12.91 -0.28 -17.64
CA HIS A 249 -13.75 0.93 -17.56
C HIS A 249 -14.58 1.16 -18.83
N ALA A 250 -14.05 0.84 -20.02
CA ALA A 250 -14.83 0.88 -21.26
C ALA A 250 -16.07 -0.05 -21.21
N ARG A 251 -16.04 -1.08 -20.36
CA ARG A 251 -17.16 -1.99 -20.08
C ARG A 251 -17.92 -1.67 -18.80
N GLY A 252 -17.60 -0.55 -18.14
CA GLY A 252 -18.24 -0.12 -16.89
C GLY A 252 -17.90 -0.96 -15.67
N LEU A 253 -16.76 -1.69 -15.69
CA LEU A 253 -16.31 -2.56 -14.61
C LEU A 253 -15.44 -1.80 -13.61
N THR A 254 -15.54 -2.16 -12.34
CA THR A 254 -14.72 -1.62 -11.26
C THR A 254 -13.40 -2.38 -11.13
N VAL A 255 -12.29 -1.66 -11.00
CA VAL A 255 -10.94 -2.21 -10.87
C VAL A 255 -10.37 -1.93 -9.47
N ILE A 256 -9.94 -2.97 -8.81
CA ILE A 256 -9.21 -2.95 -7.54
C ILE A 256 -7.76 -3.32 -7.83
N CYS A 257 -6.80 -2.55 -7.35
CA CYS A 257 -5.38 -2.84 -7.51
C CYS A 257 -4.68 -2.87 -6.15
N ASP A 258 -4.19 -4.03 -5.77
CA ASP A 258 -3.21 -4.14 -4.69
C ASP A 258 -1.83 -3.77 -5.24
N ALA A 259 -1.36 -2.59 -4.86
CA ALA A 259 -0.09 -2.01 -5.29
C ALA A 259 0.99 -2.09 -4.19
N THR A 260 0.82 -3.01 -3.24
CA THR A 260 1.67 -3.14 -2.04
C THR A 260 3.15 -3.23 -2.39
N VAL A 261 3.54 -4.09 -3.33
CA VAL A 261 4.95 -4.31 -3.70
C VAL A 261 5.49 -3.14 -4.55
N GLY A 262 4.61 -2.51 -5.35
CA GLY A 262 4.98 -1.34 -6.17
C GLY A 262 5.25 -0.10 -5.35
N THR A 263 4.49 0.12 -4.31
CA THR A 263 4.44 1.37 -3.56
C THR A 263 4.18 2.60 -4.46
N PRO A 264 3.83 3.77 -3.92
CA PRO A 264 3.71 4.99 -4.72
C PRO A 264 5.01 5.45 -5.39
N PHE A 265 6.16 4.94 -4.94
CA PHE A 265 7.45 5.29 -5.54
C PHE A 265 7.72 4.51 -6.82
N LEU A 266 7.57 3.18 -6.80
CA LEU A 266 7.90 2.35 -7.96
C LEU A 266 6.79 2.31 -9.01
N GLN A 267 5.52 2.20 -8.57
CA GLN A 267 4.38 2.10 -9.47
C GLN A 267 3.22 2.98 -8.98
N PRO A 268 3.30 4.32 -9.16
CA PRO A 268 2.22 5.23 -8.77
C PRO A 268 1.01 5.04 -9.68
N THR A 269 0.04 4.24 -9.27
CA THR A 269 -1.09 3.81 -10.11
C THR A 269 -2.10 4.93 -10.37
N LEU A 270 -2.22 5.89 -9.44
CA LEU A 270 -3.14 7.03 -9.58
C LEU A 270 -2.53 8.24 -10.30
N ARG A 271 -1.22 8.25 -10.59
CA ARG A 271 -0.57 9.33 -11.33
C ARG A 271 -0.59 9.14 -12.86
N ARG A 272 -1.57 8.43 -13.38
CA ARG A 272 -1.75 8.29 -14.83
C ARG A 272 -2.50 9.48 -15.40
N PRO A 273 -2.15 9.95 -16.62
CA PRO A 273 -2.78 11.13 -17.22
C PRO A 273 -4.30 10.97 -17.38
N GLU A 274 -4.73 9.82 -17.88
CA GLU A 274 -6.14 9.54 -18.12
C GLU A 274 -6.79 8.88 -16.90
N LEU A 275 -7.97 9.37 -16.52
CA LEU A 275 -8.74 8.80 -15.41
C LEU A 275 -9.08 7.32 -15.67
N ALA A 276 -9.35 6.96 -16.91
CA ALA A 276 -9.65 5.58 -17.32
C ALA A 276 -8.47 4.60 -17.13
N GLU A 277 -7.24 5.10 -16.96
CA GLU A 277 -6.04 4.29 -16.70
C GLU A 277 -5.80 3.98 -15.24
N ARG A 278 -6.58 4.58 -14.33
CA ARG A 278 -6.38 4.52 -12.88
C ARG A 278 -7.33 3.50 -12.27
N PRO A 279 -6.88 2.63 -11.35
CA PRO A 279 -7.79 1.77 -10.60
C PRO A 279 -8.82 2.59 -9.82
N ASP A 280 -10.02 2.03 -9.62
CA ASP A 280 -11.05 2.63 -8.76
C ASP A 280 -10.65 2.60 -7.29
N PHE A 281 -10.01 1.51 -6.85
CA PHE A 281 -9.51 1.31 -5.49
C PHE A 281 -8.07 0.86 -5.55
N VAL A 282 -7.20 1.52 -4.78
CA VAL A 282 -5.80 1.14 -4.59
C VAL A 282 -5.59 0.70 -3.17
N ILE A 283 -4.95 -0.45 -3.00
CA ILE A 283 -4.66 -1.03 -1.70
C ILE A 283 -3.16 -1.07 -1.50
N HIS A 284 -2.71 -0.75 -0.29
CA HIS A 284 -1.35 -1.03 0.15
C HIS A 284 -1.35 -1.67 1.53
N SER A 285 -0.52 -2.69 1.70
CA SER A 285 -0.10 -3.12 3.03
C SER A 285 1.06 -2.22 3.49
N TYR A 286 0.81 -1.34 4.42
CA TYR A 286 1.87 -0.53 5.05
C TYR A 286 2.93 -1.37 5.76
N THR A 287 2.57 -2.59 6.18
CA THR A 287 3.45 -3.58 6.81
C THR A 287 4.75 -3.80 6.03
N LYS A 288 4.72 -3.58 4.71
CA LYS A 288 5.79 -3.89 3.77
C LYS A 288 6.74 -2.69 3.60
N ASP A 289 7.20 -2.44 2.41
CA ASP A 289 8.18 -1.40 2.09
C ASP A 289 7.79 0.02 2.56
N LEU A 290 6.51 0.33 2.69
CA LEU A 290 6.08 1.65 3.15
C LEU A 290 6.51 1.94 4.60
N CYS A 291 6.34 0.99 5.51
CA CYS A 291 6.90 1.06 6.86
C CYS A 291 8.39 0.68 6.86
N GLY A 292 8.72 -0.48 6.30
CA GLY A 292 10.07 -1.00 6.14
C GLY A 292 10.72 -1.56 7.40
N SER A 293 10.20 -1.28 8.59
CA SER A 293 10.79 -1.68 9.88
C SER A 293 10.53 -3.14 10.27
N GLY A 294 9.48 -3.76 9.71
CA GLY A 294 9.09 -5.13 10.06
C GLY A 294 8.39 -5.29 11.41
N ASN A 295 8.13 -4.20 12.13
CA ASN A 295 7.58 -4.19 13.49
C ASN A 295 6.07 -3.89 13.56
N THR A 296 5.44 -3.53 12.45
CA THR A 296 4.07 -3.01 12.41
C THR A 296 3.25 -3.69 11.32
N THR A 297 2.02 -4.05 11.65
CA THR A 297 1.00 -4.47 10.68
C THR A 297 0.02 -3.34 10.46
N ALA A 298 -0.18 -2.94 9.20
CA ALA A 298 -1.13 -1.89 8.83
C ALA A 298 -1.50 -2.00 7.35
N GLY A 299 -2.60 -1.36 6.95
CA GLY A 299 -3.07 -1.33 5.56
C GLY A 299 -3.82 -0.04 5.24
N VAL A 300 -4.08 0.19 3.96
CA VAL A 300 -4.82 1.35 3.47
C VAL A 300 -5.60 1.01 2.22
N VAL A 301 -6.74 1.67 2.06
CA VAL A 301 -7.50 1.75 0.82
C VAL A 301 -7.59 3.19 0.40
N ILE A 302 -7.29 3.48 -0.87
CA ILE A 302 -7.35 4.80 -1.49
C ILE A 302 -8.33 4.73 -2.65
N ALA A 303 -9.26 5.65 -2.71
CA ALA A 303 -10.17 5.82 -3.85
C ALA A 303 -10.61 7.29 -3.96
N ARG A 304 -11.42 7.60 -4.98
CA ARG A 304 -11.98 8.94 -5.12
C ARG A 304 -12.83 9.29 -3.91
N GLY A 305 -12.79 10.58 -3.52
CA GLY A 305 -13.42 11.07 -2.28
C GLY A 305 -14.91 10.70 -2.17
N GLU A 306 -15.66 10.86 -3.25
CA GLU A 306 -17.10 10.56 -3.30
C GLU A 306 -17.45 9.06 -3.13
N ARG A 307 -16.47 8.17 -3.31
CA ARG A 307 -16.64 6.73 -3.03
C ARG A 307 -16.22 6.36 -1.61
N MET A 308 -15.41 7.19 -0.99
CA MET A 308 -14.82 6.91 0.31
C MET A 308 -15.62 7.52 1.46
N PHE A 309 -16.08 8.76 1.30
CA PHE A 309 -16.82 9.47 2.35
C PHE A 309 -17.64 10.62 1.79
N LEU A 310 -18.91 10.69 2.20
CA LEU A 310 -19.78 11.85 2.08
C LEU A 310 -20.48 12.08 3.42
N PRO A 311 -20.73 13.34 3.83
CA PRO A 311 -21.53 13.64 5.00
C PRO A 311 -22.91 12.98 4.93
N LYS A 312 -23.44 12.56 6.08
CA LYS A 312 -24.72 11.88 6.18
C LYS A 312 -25.86 12.73 5.62
N GLY A 313 -26.59 12.17 4.68
CA GLY A 313 -27.71 12.83 3.99
C GLY A 313 -27.29 13.53 2.69
N GLU A 314 -26.00 13.58 2.36
CA GLU A 314 -25.54 14.24 1.14
C GLU A 314 -25.52 13.27 -0.05
N THR A 315 -25.68 13.86 -1.22
CA THR A 315 -25.60 13.20 -2.51
C THR A 315 -24.87 14.14 -3.47
N VAL A 316 -23.88 13.62 -4.17
CA VAL A 316 -23.08 14.38 -5.14
C VAL A 316 -23.13 13.72 -6.51
N ARG A 317 -22.94 14.51 -7.57
CA ARG A 317 -22.71 13.98 -8.92
C ARG A 317 -21.22 13.97 -9.20
N ALA A 318 -20.69 12.83 -9.60
CA ALA A 318 -19.29 12.66 -9.90
C ALA A 318 -19.09 11.88 -11.21
N ARG A 319 -18.02 12.22 -11.92
CA ARG A 319 -17.62 11.54 -13.14
C ARG A 319 -16.82 10.29 -12.79
N GLY A 320 -17.35 9.12 -13.18
CA GLY A 320 -16.66 7.85 -13.00
C GLY A 320 -15.44 7.69 -13.93
N HIS A 321 -14.65 6.65 -13.68
CA HIS A 321 -13.47 6.30 -14.51
C HIS A 321 -13.85 5.96 -15.97
N ASP A 322 -15.09 5.53 -16.21
CA ASP A 322 -15.67 5.31 -17.54
C ASP A 322 -16.15 6.60 -18.24
N GLY A 323 -15.92 7.75 -17.60
CA GLY A 323 -16.31 9.06 -18.12
C GLY A 323 -17.80 9.42 -17.96
N ARG A 324 -18.62 8.54 -17.38
CA ARG A 324 -20.05 8.78 -17.16
C ARG A 324 -20.28 9.48 -15.83
N GLU A 325 -21.23 10.41 -15.79
CA GLU A 325 -21.69 11.00 -14.54
C GLU A 325 -22.60 10.02 -13.80
N ARG A 326 -22.38 9.91 -12.51
CA ARG A 326 -23.17 9.08 -11.58
C ARG A 326 -23.52 9.87 -10.34
N GLU A 327 -24.65 9.55 -9.78
CA GLU A 327 -25.05 10.00 -8.46
C GLU A 327 -24.37 9.11 -7.42
N CYS A 328 -23.66 9.72 -6.46
CA CYS A 328 -22.99 9.05 -5.35
C CYS A 328 -23.70 9.48 -4.07
N ARG A 329 -24.22 8.53 -3.32
CA ARG A 329 -24.95 8.77 -2.08
C ARG A 329 -24.04 8.48 -0.89
N TRP A 330 -24.24 9.20 0.20
CA TRP A 330 -23.47 9.05 1.43
C TRP A 330 -23.46 7.60 1.99
N ASP A 331 -24.62 6.92 1.96
CA ASP A 331 -24.81 5.57 2.47
C ASP A 331 -24.18 4.48 1.58
N GLU A 332 -23.76 4.84 0.37
CA GLU A 332 -23.04 3.99 -0.56
C GLU A 332 -21.51 4.16 -0.46
N THR A 333 -21.01 5.09 0.35
CA THR A 333 -19.56 5.27 0.53
C THR A 333 -18.96 4.18 1.42
N MET A 334 -17.68 3.92 1.24
CA MET A 334 -16.97 2.90 2.02
C MET A 334 -17.08 3.15 3.53
N PHE A 335 -17.03 4.41 3.95
CA PHE A 335 -17.14 4.77 5.36
C PHE A 335 -18.42 4.24 6.00
N TRP A 336 -19.57 4.65 5.50
CA TRP A 336 -20.86 4.32 6.12
C TRP A 336 -21.27 2.86 5.86
N ASN A 337 -20.92 2.33 4.70
CA ASN A 337 -21.27 0.96 4.34
C ASN A 337 -20.47 -0.09 5.13
N VAL A 338 -19.17 0.11 5.33
CA VAL A 338 -18.30 -0.93 5.89
C VAL A 338 -17.41 -0.44 7.02
N TYR A 339 -16.67 0.65 6.83
CA TYR A 339 -15.64 1.08 7.78
C TYR A 339 -16.23 1.42 9.15
N TYR A 340 -17.30 2.20 9.17
CA TYR A 340 -18.01 2.61 10.39
C TYR A 340 -18.51 1.41 11.20
N VAL A 341 -19.04 0.38 10.54
CA VAL A 341 -19.74 -0.76 11.18
C VAL A 341 -18.83 -1.95 11.49
N LYS A 342 -17.82 -2.23 10.68
CA LYS A 342 -16.90 -3.36 10.87
C LYS A 342 -15.70 -3.05 11.76
N GLY A 343 -15.24 -1.81 11.79
CA GLY A 343 -14.02 -1.42 12.49
C GLY A 343 -12.77 -1.77 11.69
N ALA A 344 -11.82 -2.50 12.30
CA ALA A 344 -10.51 -2.83 11.71
C ALA A 344 -9.61 -1.60 11.44
N PHE A 345 -9.87 -0.49 12.12
CA PHE A 345 -9.12 0.76 12.04
C PHE A 345 -7.66 0.60 12.48
N LEU A 346 -6.82 1.56 12.08
CA LEU A 346 -5.43 1.65 12.50
C LEU A 346 -5.30 2.57 13.72
N ASP A 347 -4.64 2.09 14.77
CA ASP A 347 -4.33 2.88 15.96
C ASP A 347 -3.25 3.94 15.68
N SER A 348 -3.16 4.93 16.58
CA SER A 348 -2.28 6.08 16.43
C SER A 348 -0.78 5.75 16.52
N ASP A 349 -0.41 4.76 17.32
CA ASP A 349 0.99 4.36 17.47
C ASP A 349 1.52 3.75 16.18
N LYS A 350 0.77 2.80 15.61
CA LYS A 350 1.12 2.18 14.33
C LYS A 350 1.06 3.19 13.17
N ALA A 351 0.12 4.11 13.19
CA ALA A 351 0.07 5.18 12.20
C ALA A 351 1.34 6.05 12.23
N PHE A 352 1.84 6.37 13.42
CA PHE A 352 3.09 7.10 13.58
C PHE A 352 4.32 6.30 13.12
N GLU A 353 4.38 4.99 13.43
CA GLU A 353 5.45 4.10 12.96
C GLU A 353 5.51 4.07 11.43
N VAL A 354 4.37 3.93 10.77
CA VAL A 354 4.29 3.95 9.31
C VAL A 354 4.74 5.30 8.76
N LEU A 355 4.27 6.42 9.32
CA LEU A 355 4.70 7.77 8.93
C LEU A 355 6.22 7.93 9.05
N SER A 356 6.82 7.39 10.10
CA SER A 356 8.26 7.43 10.32
C SER A 356 9.02 6.63 9.25
N GLY A 357 8.55 5.43 8.92
CA GLY A 357 9.13 4.59 7.88
C GLY A 357 9.02 5.22 6.48
N MET A 358 7.91 5.87 6.18
CA MET A 358 7.66 6.49 4.87
C MET A 358 8.63 7.65 4.55
N ARG A 359 9.26 8.26 5.55
CA ARG A 359 10.24 9.35 5.34
C ARG A 359 11.44 8.92 4.51
N THR A 360 11.80 7.65 4.54
CA THR A 360 12.98 7.10 3.87
C THR A 360 12.63 6.11 2.76
N VAL A 361 11.36 5.95 2.42
CA VAL A 361 10.87 4.91 1.50
C VAL A 361 11.53 5.00 0.13
N GLU A 362 11.71 6.20 -0.42
CA GLU A 362 12.34 6.41 -1.73
C GLU A 362 13.80 5.93 -1.74
N LEU A 363 14.58 6.32 -0.73
CA LEU A 363 16.00 5.95 -0.61
C LEU A 363 16.17 4.45 -0.39
N ARG A 364 15.34 3.87 0.49
CA ARG A 364 15.37 2.42 0.74
C ARG A 364 15.02 1.64 -0.51
N LEU A 365 13.96 2.00 -1.20
CA LEU A 365 13.53 1.32 -2.43
C LEU A 365 14.55 1.46 -3.55
N LEU A 366 15.17 2.63 -3.73
CA LEU A 366 16.23 2.81 -4.72
C LEU A 366 17.39 1.83 -4.46
N THR A 367 17.88 1.75 -3.23
CA THR A 367 18.94 0.83 -2.83
C THR A 367 18.52 -0.63 -3.03
N LYS A 368 17.34 -1.00 -2.55
CA LYS A 368 16.82 -2.37 -2.66
C LYS A 368 16.64 -2.81 -4.11
N CYS A 369 16.15 -1.93 -4.99
CA CYS A 369 16.00 -2.23 -6.42
C CYS A 369 17.36 -2.39 -7.11
N ILE A 370 18.36 -1.57 -6.78
CA ILE A 370 19.73 -1.72 -7.26
C ILE A 370 20.27 -3.09 -6.84
N ASN A 371 20.16 -3.43 -5.54
CA ASN A 371 20.60 -4.71 -5.00
C ASN A 371 19.89 -5.88 -5.68
N THR A 372 18.59 -5.74 -5.96
CA THR A 372 17.81 -6.74 -6.72
C THR A 372 18.40 -6.99 -8.09
N ILE A 373 18.74 -5.93 -8.84
CA ILE A 373 19.34 -6.08 -10.17
C ILE A 373 20.71 -6.75 -10.07
N VAL A 374 21.54 -6.37 -9.10
CA VAL A 374 22.86 -6.97 -8.88
C VAL A 374 22.73 -8.46 -8.58
N LEU A 375 21.86 -8.84 -7.62
CA LEU A 375 21.62 -10.23 -7.25
C LEU A 375 21.07 -11.03 -8.44
N ALA A 376 20.03 -10.51 -9.10
CA ALA A 376 19.39 -11.20 -10.21
C ALA A 376 20.36 -11.41 -11.39
N ARG A 377 21.15 -10.39 -11.79
CA ARG A 377 22.14 -10.51 -12.86
C ARG A 377 23.27 -11.48 -12.52
N SER A 378 23.71 -11.48 -11.26
CA SER A 378 24.78 -12.39 -10.81
C SER A 378 24.28 -13.84 -10.76
N LEU A 379 23.09 -14.07 -10.20
CA LEU A 379 22.49 -15.41 -10.12
C LEU A 379 22.10 -15.97 -11.50
N ALA A 380 21.75 -15.12 -12.46
CA ALA A 380 21.45 -15.54 -13.83
C ALA A 380 22.65 -16.13 -14.57
N LEU A 381 23.87 -15.87 -14.11
CA LEU A 381 25.09 -16.50 -14.64
C LEU A 381 25.27 -17.94 -14.14
N HIS A 382 24.57 -18.32 -13.05
CA HIS A 382 24.68 -19.65 -12.47
C HIS A 382 23.99 -20.70 -13.36
N PRO A 383 24.67 -21.80 -13.74
CA PRO A 383 24.14 -22.76 -14.71
C PRO A 383 22.95 -23.59 -14.21
N GLN A 384 22.70 -23.63 -12.89
CA GLN A 384 21.65 -24.46 -12.29
C GLN A 384 20.50 -23.64 -11.70
N ILE A 385 20.59 -22.29 -11.72
CA ILE A 385 19.59 -21.41 -11.14
C ILE A 385 18.78 -20.74 -12.26
N ASN A 386 17.47 -20.89 -12.22
CA ASN A 386 16.56 -20.02 -12.96
C ASN A 386 16.26 -18.77 -12.14
N VAL A 387 16.26 -17.61 -12.77
CA VAL A 387 15.97 -16.34 -12.11
C VAL A 387 14.76 -15.70 -12.78
N HIS A 388 13.72 -15.46 -12.00
CA HIS A 388 12.48 -14.81 -12.44
C HIS A 388 12.43 -13.38 -11.89
N CYS A 389 12.99 -12.44 -12.65
CA CYS A 389 13.05 -11.03 -12.29
C CYS A 389 12.76 -10.15 -13.51
N GLY A 390 11.75 -9.29 -13.41
CA GLY A 390 11.36 -8.38 -14.48
C GLY A 390 12.41 -7.32 -14.87
N GLY A 391 13.43 -7.12 -14.04
CA GLY A 391 14.56 -6.24 -14.34
C GLY A 391 15.68 -6.86 -15.17
N LEU A 392 15.59 -8.15 -15.49
CA LEU A 392 16.62 -8.82 -16.30
C LEU A 392 16.38 -8.58 -17.79
N PRO A 393 17.43 -8.21 -18.57
CA PRO A 393 17.35 -8.15 -20.02
C PRO A 393 16.90 -9.50 -20.60
N GLY A 394 15.93 -9.49 -21.50
CA GLY A 394 15.39 -10.70 -22.14
C GLY A 394 14.30 -11.42 -21.32
N HIS A 395 14.03 -11.02 -20.09
CA HIS A 395 12.87 -11.55 -19.36
C HIS A 395 11.57 -11.05 -19.99
N ARG A 396 10.55 -11.93 -20.11
CA ARG A 396 9.26 -11.59 -20.76
C ARG A 396 8.59 -10.33 -20.18
N ASN A 397 8.75 -10.09 -18.88
CA ASN A 397 8.15 -8.93 -18.17
C ASN A 397 9.02 -7.66 -18.25
N ALA A 398 10.26 -7.72 -18.79
CA ALA A 398 11.14 -6.57 -18.85
C ALA A 398 10.55 -5.36 -19.60
N PRO A 399 9.81 -5.51 -20.72
CA PRO A 399 9.17 -4.37 -21.38
C PRO A 399 8.11 -3.68 -20.53
N LEU A 400 7.31 -4.42 -19.77
CA LEU A 400 6.32 -3.85 -18.85
C LEU A 400 6.99 -3.15 -17.68
N CYS A 401 8.01 -3.76 -17.09
CA CYS A 401 8.82 -3.17 -16.03
C CYS A 401 9.44 -1.84 -16.49
N ALA A 402 10.10 -1.82 -17.65
CA ALA A 402 10.72 -0.63 -18.21
C ALA A 402 9.71 0.51 -18.48
N ARG A 403 8.49 0.17 -18.90
CA ARG A 403 7.46 1.15 -19.25
C ARG A 403 6.66 1.69 -18.07
N LEU A 404 6.37 0.83 -17.09
CA LEU A 404 5.39 1.13 -16.04
C LEU A 404 6.01 1.46 -14.70
N MET A 405 7.21 0.98 -14.44
CA MET A 405 7.93 1.21 -13.18
C MET A 405 8.79 2.46 -13.24
N THR A 406 8.86 3.20 -12.15
CA THR A 406 9.74 4.37 -12.01
C THR A 406 11.19 3.99 -12.35
N LEU A 407 11.81 4.73 -13.24
CA LEU A 407 13.17 4.46 -13.76
C LEU A 407 13.32 3.07 -14.42
N GLY A 408 12.25 2.36 -14.72
CA GLY A 408 12.33 0.97 -15.19
C GLY A 408 12.91 0.00 -14.16
N LEU A 409 12.85 0.34 -12.86
CA LEU A 409 13.38 -0.49 -11.78
C LEU A 409 12.45 -1.68 -11.51
N PRO A 410 12.98 -2.89 -11.30
CA PRO A 410 12.17 -4.01 -10.83
C PRO A 410 11.73 -3.77 -9.38
N ALA A 411 10.67 -4.45 -8.97
CA ALA A 411 10.33 -4.56 -7.55
C ALA A 411 11.50 -5.21 -6.76
N PRO A 412 11.72 -4.87 -5.48
CA PRO A 412 12.73 -5.53 -4.65
C PRO A 412 12.29 -6.93 -4.20
N LEU A 413 11.73 -7.68 -5.14
CA LEU A 413 11.14 -8.99 -4.96
C LEU A 413 11.32 -9.80 -6.25
N PHE A 414 11.90 -10.99 -6.12
CA PHE A 414 12.03 -11.91 -7.25
C PHE A 414 12.11 -13.35 -6.75
N THR A 415 12.04 -14.30 -7.67
CA THR A 415 12.18 -15.72 -7.33
C THR A 415 13.32 -16.36 -8.10
N ILE A 416 13.86 -17.39 -7.48
CA ILE A 416 14.76 -18.35 -8.13
C ILE A 416 14.18 -19.75 -7.98
N ASP A 417 14.52 -20.64 -8.90
CA ASP A 417 14.31 -22.08 -8.75
C ASP A 417 15.51 -22.86 -9.28
N PHE A 418 15.54 -24.14 -8.97
CA PHE A 418 16.62 -25.05 -9.32
C PHE A 418 16.19 -26.08 -10.37
N GLU A 419 15.17 -25.79 -11.16
CA GLU A 419 14.59 -26.69 -12.16
C GLU A 419 15.32 -26.66 -13.51
N ARG A 420 16.38 -25.85 -13.65
CA ARG A 420 17.19 -25.78 -14.91
C ARG A 420 17.77 -27.10 -15.33
N GLN A 421 18.12 -27.97 -14.34
CA GLN A 421 18.41 -29.38 -14.52
C GLN A 421 17.45 -30.14 -13.59
N ALA A 422 16.33 -30.61 -14.13
CA ALA A 422 15.29 -31.27 -13.36
C ALA A 422 15.86 -32.40 -12.48
N GLY A 423 15.58 -32.33 -11.19
CA GLY A 423 16.04 -33.32 -10.20
C GLY A 423 17.50 -33.21 -9.74
N ALA A 424 18.27 -32.20 -10.20
CA ALA A 424 19.65 -32.02 -9.76
C ALA A 424 19.70 -31.59 -8.26
N VAL A 425 18.75 -30.76 -7.81
CA VAL A 425 18.62 -30.37 -6.40
C VAL A 425 17.48 -31.14 -5.78
N SER A 426 17.82 -32.14 -4.95
CA SER A 426 16.83 -32.92 -4.21
C SER A 426 16.14 -32.09 -3.11
N ARG A 427 14.92 -32.49 -2.72
CA ARG A 427 14.20 -31.82 -1.62
C ARG A 427 14.97 -31.76 -0.29
N PRO A 428 15.70 -32.82 0.15
CA PRO A 428 16.58 -32.75 1.31
C PRO A 428 17.72 -31.73 1.13
N MET A 429 18.31 -31.65 -0.06
CA MET A 429 19.37 -30.70 -0.39
C MET A 429 18.83 -29.25 -0.35
N LEU A 430 17.64 -29.00 -0.92
CA LEU A 430 16.96 -27.70 -0.86
C LEU A 430 16.70 -27.26 0.58
N LYS A 431 16.26 -28.18 1.44
CA LYS A 431 16.07 -27.88 2.88
C LYS A 431 17.38 -27.52 3.56
N ARG A 432 18.45 -28.28 3.33
CA ARG A 432 19.79 -27.96 3.86
C ARG A 432 20.27 -26.59 3.38
N LEU A 433 20.09 -26.29 2.08
CA LEU A 433 20.43 -24.99 1.52
C LEU A 433 19.65 -23.88 2.23
N PHE A 434 18.34 -24.02 2.32
CA PHE A 434 17.48 -23.03 2.94
C PHE A 434 17.84 -22.79 4.41
N ASP A 435 18.02 -23.85 5.19
CA ASP A 435 18.42 -23.76 6.61
C ASP A 435 19.81 -23.12 6.82
N SER A 436 20.69 -23.18 5.79
CA SER A 436 22.03 -22.59 5.82
C SER A 436 22.06 -21.11 5.39
N LEU A 437 20.91 -20.51 5.04
CA LEU A 437 20.87 -19.12 4.57
C LEU A 437 20.97 -18.10 5.72
N GLU A 438 20.62 -18.46 6.97
CA GLU A 438 20.90 -17.60 8.11
C GLU A 438 22.42 -17.52 8.41
N PRO A 439 22.90 -16.40 8.98
CA PRO A 439 22.13 -15.20 9.38
C PRO A 439 22.00 -14.13 8.28
N ALA A 440 22.58 -14.32 7.10
CA ALA A 440 22.59 -13.29 6.06
C ALA A 440 21.20 -13.08 5.43
N PHE A 441 20.41 -14.16 5.35
CA PHE A 441 19.03 -14.10 4.89
C PHE A 441 18.09 -14.44 6.05
N GLY A 442 17.10 -13.61 6.30
CA GLY A 442 16.08 -13.91 7.30
C GLY A 442 15.13 -15.01 6.80
N LEU A 443 15.09 -16.15 7.50
CA LEU A 443 14.15 -17.24 7.24
C LEU A 443 12.80 -16.92 7.86
N GLN A 444 12.07 -15.98 7.28
CA GLN A 444 10.84 -15.50 7.86
C GLN A 444 9.79 -15.15 6.81
N VAL A 445 8.52 -15.19 7.23
CA VAL A 445 7.41 -14.73 6.40
C VAL A 445 7.42 -13.19 6.28
N SER A 446 6.64 -12.65 5.36
CA SER A 446 6.55 -11.25 5.00
C SER A 446 7.53 -10.86 3.88
N LEU A 447 7.65 -9.57 3.62
CA LEU A 447 8.53 -8.95 2.62
C LEU A 447 8.63 -7.44 2.89
N GLY A 448 9.54 -6.74 2.21
CA GLY A 448 9.59 -5.29 2.25
C GLY A 448 10.30 -4.71 3.48
N GLN A 449 10.95 -5.53 4.30
CA GLN A 449 11.78 -5.10 5.41
C GLN A 449 13.14 -4.59 4.93
N VAL A 450 13.87 -3.89 5.79
CA VAL A 450 15.23 -3.40 5.48
C VAL A 450 16.22 -4.54 5.27
N ASN A 451 16.04 -5.69 5.95
CA ASN A 451 16.86 -6.88 5.75
C ASN A 451 16.28 -7.78 4.65
N THR A 452 17.16 -8.51 3.98
CA THR A 452 16.79 -9.51 2.98
C THR A 452 16.16 -10.73 3.65
N VAL A 453 14.96 -11.09 3.18
CA VAL A 453 14.23 -12.24 3.70
C VAL A 453 13.87 -13.22 2.59
N VAL A 454 13.90 -14.51 2.91
CA VAL A 454 13.62 -15.58 1.97
C VAL A 454 12.53 -16.51 2.49
N LEU A 455 11.77 -17.07 1.57
CA LEU A 455 10.84 -18.15 1.88
C LEU A 455 10.62 -19.07 0.66
N CYS A 456 10.14 -20.28 0.93
CA CYS A 456 9.70 -21.22 -0.10
C CYS A 456 8.17 -21.09 -0.22
N PRO A 457 7.63 -20.43 -1.26
CA PRO A 457 6.19 -20.15 -1.36
C PRO A 457 5.32 -21.39 -1.24
N ALA A 458 5.69 -22.48 -1.90
CA ALA A 458 4.96 -23.75 -1.84
C ALA A 458 4.86 -24.37 -0.44
N LEU A 459 5.77 -24.02 0.48
CA LEU A 459 5.78 -24.54 1.86
C LEU A 459 5.19 -23.54 2.87
N THR A 460 4.92 -22.30 2.46
CA THR A 460 4.58 -21.22 3.37
C THR A 460 3.40 -20.38 2.87
N SER A 461 3.67 -19.26 2.19
CA SER A 461 2.66 -18.25 1.83
C SER A 461 1.62 -18.71 0.79
N HIS A 462 1.86 -19.83 0.10
CA HIS A 462 0.98 -20.41 -0.91
C HIS A 462 0.71 -21.90 -0.63
N SER A 463 0.93 -22.36 0.61
CA SER A 463 0.74 -23.75 1.02
C SER A 463 -0.72 -24.24 0.92
N GLU A 464 -1.67 -23.33 0.91
CA GLU A 464 -3.10 -23.64 0.75
C GLU A 464 -3.51 -23.89 -0.71
N MET A 465 -2.63 -23.57 -1.68
CA MET A 465 -2.89 -23.80 -3.09
C MET A 465 -2.62 -25.27 -3.44
N SER A 466 -3.46 -25.84 -4.33
CA SER A 466 -3.19 -27.16 -4.89
C SER A 466 -1.91 -27.16 -5.75
N ASP A 467 -1.30 -28.34 -5.93
CA ASP A 467 -0.13 -28.49 -6.79
C ASP A 467 -0.36 -27.97 -8.22
N ASP A 468 -1.59 -28.11 -8.75
CA ASP A 468 -1.97 -27.58 -10.06
C ASP A 468 -2.01 -26.06 -10.04
N ALA A 469 -2.58 -25.46 -9.00
CA ALA A 469 -2.65 -24.01 -8.85
C ALA A 469 -1.23 -23.40 -8.67
N LEU A 470 -0.35 -24.05 -7.92
CA LEU A 470 1.06 -23.66 -7.78
C LEU A 470 1.77 -23.68 -9.14
N ARG A 471 1.61 -24.77 -9.91
CA ARG A 471 2.20 -24.88 -11.27
C ARG A 471 1.68 -23.78 -12.20
N GLN A 472 0.38 -23.51 -12.17
CA GLN A 472 -0.22 -22.44 -12.97
C GLN A 472 0.29 -21.05 -12.57
N ALA A 473 0.58 -20.85 -11.28
CA ALA A 473 1.19 -19.63 -10.76
C ALA A 473 2.71 -19.52 -11.03
N GLY A 474 3.32 -20.54 -11.69
CA GLY A 474 4.76 -20.58 -11.96
C GLY A 474 5.61 -20.88 -10.73
N ILE A 475 5.01 -21.46 -9.68
CA ILE A 475 5.70 -21.80 -8.43
C ILE A 475 6.11 -23.27 -8.46
N ALA A 476 7.40 -23.52 -8.70
CA ALA A 476 7.97 -24.86 -8.63
C ALA A 476 8.19 -25.29 -7.17
N PRO A 477 8.31 -26.60 -6.90
CA PRO A 477 8.63 -27.11 -5.56
C PRO A 477 9.95 -26.59 -5.00
N SER A 478 10.91 -26.24 -5.86
CA SER A 478 12.20 -25.66 -5.50
C SER A 478 12.25 -24.12 -5.55
N THR A 479 11.12 -23.47 -5.75
CA THR A 479 11.07 -22.00 -5.81
C THR A 479 11.41 -21.39 -4.47
N VAL A 480 12.38 -20.48 -4.47
CA VAL A 480 12.74 -19.60 -3.35
C VAL A 480 12.42 -18.17 -3.75
N ARG A 481 11.59 -17.51 -2.95
CA ARG A 481 11.31 -16.08 -3.08
C ARG A 481 12.33 -15.28 -2.26
N ILE A 482 12.92 -14.27 -2.88
CA ILE A 482 13.88 -13.37 -2.26
C ILE A 482 13.26 -11.97 -2.22
N SER A 483 12.97 -11.47 -1.03
CA SER A 483 12.64 -10.06 -0.79
C SER A 483 13.90 -9.34 -0.36
N VAL A 484 14.41 -8.50 -1.24
CA VAL A 484 15.73 -7.89 -1.10
C VAL A 484 15.71 -6.72 -0.13
N GLY A 485 16.69 -6.68 0.76
CA GLY A 485 16.94 -5.62 1.71
C GLY A 485 17.97 -4.59 1.21
N ASP A 486 18.53 -3.83 2.14
CA ASP A 486 19.51 -2.78 1.87
C ASP A 486 20.97 -3.23 2.13
N GLU A 487 21.18 -4.50 2.51
CA GLU A 487 22.50 -5.07 2.71
C GLU A 487 23.32 -5.08 1.41
N ASP A 488 24.62 -5.10 1.55
CA ASP A 488 25.51 -5.23 0.39
C ASP A 488 25.26 -6.55 -0.35
N PRO A 489 24.82 -6.51 -1.62
CA PRO A 489 24.47 -7.72 -2.35
C PRO A 489 25.66 -8.67 -2.61
N ARG A 490 26.89 -8.17 -2.48
CA ARG A 490 28.11 -9.01 -2.62
C ARG A 490 28.24 -9.96 -1.44
N PHE A 491 27.95 -9.50 -0.21
CA PHE A 491 27.90 -10.38 0.97
C PHE A 491 26.79 -11.42 0.86
N LEU A 492 25.62 -11.04 0.37
CA LEU A 492 24.51 -11.97 0.17
C LEU A 492 24.89 -13.08 -0.84
N LEU A 493 25.54 -12.72 -1.95
CA LEU A 493 26.01 -13.68 -2.95
C LEU A 493 27.09 -14.63 -2.40
N GLU A 494 28.05 -14.10 -1.64
CA GLU A 494 29.11 -14.89 -1.02
C GLU A 494 28.53 -15.86 0.01
N HIS A 495 27.58 -15.39 0.85
CA HIS A 495 26.91 -16.26 1.81
C HIS A 495 26.10 -17.36 1.10
N LEU A 496 25.37 -17.03 0.03
CA LEU A 496 24.62 -18.00 -0.75
C LEU A 496 25.54 -19.06 -1.39
N ARG A 497 26.73 -18.66 -1.85
CA ARG A 497 27.75 -19.57 -2.36
C ARG A 497 28.22 -20.54 -1.27
N HIS A 498 28.51 -20.06 -0.06
CA HIS A 498 28.88 -20.89 1.09
C HIS A 498 27.75 -21.84 1.51
N ALA A 499 26.52 -21.33 1.61
CA ALA A 499 25.34 -22.17 1.91
C ALA A 499 25.13 -23.28 0.85
N SER A 500 25.37 -22.93 -0.42
CA SER A 500 25.31 -23.90 -1.53
C SER A 500 26.40 -24.99 -1.42
N ALA A 501 27.60 -24.63 -0.96
CA ALA A 501 28.68 -25.59 -0.71
C ALA A 501 28.33 -26.54 0.44
N LEU A 502 27.76 -26.02 1.52
CA LEU A 502 27.29 -26.82 2.65
C LEU A 502 26.15 -27.77 2.25
N ALA A 503 25.16 -27.27 1.51
CA ALA A 503 23.99 -28.05 1.11
C ALA A 503 24.29 -29.09 0.05
N GLY A 504 25.06 -28.74 -0.99
CA GLY A 504 25.43 -29.62 -2.10
C GLY A 504 26.49 -30.62 -1.72
N GLY A 505 27.44 -30.21 -0.87
CA GLY A 505 28.52 -31.08 -0.40
C GLY A 505 29.23 -31.80 -1.54
N ARG A 506 29.38 -33.14 -1.38
CA ARG A 506 29.94 -34.01 -2.42
C ARG A 506 28.89 -34.45 -3.46
N GLU A 507 27.60 -34.32 -3.17
CA GLU A 507 26.50 -34.76 -4.04
C GLU A 507 26.37 -33.88 -5.28
N LEU A 508 26.54 -32.56 -5.13
CA LEU A 508 26.40 -31.59 -6.22
C LEU A 508 27.42 -30.43 -6.08
N PRO A 509 28.73 -30.70 -6.35
CA PRO A 509 29.75 -29.63 -6.23
C PRO A 509 29.52 -28.44 -7.16
N ALA A 510 28.85 -28.68 -8.29
CA ALA A 510 28.50 -27.64 -9.25
C ALA A 510 27.52 -26.57 -8.69
N LEU A 511 26.81 -26.90 -7.61
CA LEU A 511 25.92 -25.93 -6.95
C LEU A 511 26.71 -24.78 -6.34
N ALA A 512 27.84 -25.03 -5.72
CA ALA A 512 28.72 -23.98 -5.18
C ALA A 512 29.67 -23.39 -6.24
N GLY A 513 30.15 -24.25 -7.15
CA GLY A 513 31.12 -23.85 -8.19
C GLY A 513 30.51 -23.04 -9.36
N GLY A 514 29.19 -23.00 -9.46
CA GLY A 514 28.50 -22.28 -10.53
C GLY A 514 28.36 -20.76 -10.33
N PHE A 515 28.71 -20.22 -9.15
CA PHE A 515 28.62 -18.78 -8.88
C PHE A 515 29.64 -17.97 -9.66
N PRO A 516 29.32 -16.73 -10.06
CA PRO A 516 30.26 -15.84 -10.74
C PRO A 516 31.47 -15.50 -9.85
N SER A 517 32.60 -15.17 -10.48
CA SER A 517 33.79 -14.72 -9.76
C SER A 517 33.55 -13.37 -9.07
N GLU A 518 34.34 -13.06 -8.04
CA GLU A 518 34.29 -11.76 -7.36
C GLU A 518 34.47 -10.57 -8.33
N GLU A 519 35.35 -10.73 -9.33
CA GLU A 519 35.57 -9.70 -10.37
C GLU A 519 34.30 -9.49 -11.22
N GLN A 520 33.60 -10.58 -11.58
CA GLN A 520 32.35 -10.48 -12.32
C GLN A 520 31.26 -9.79 -11.49
N VAL A 521 31.15 -10.14 -10.22
CA VAL A 521 30.19 -9.52 -9.30
C VAL A 521 30.52 -8.05 -9.09
N ALA A 522 31.79 -7.69 -8.87
CA ALA A 522 32.23 -6.32 -8.70
C ALA A 522 31.94 -5.45 -9.93
N ARG A 523 32.13 -6.01 -11.13
CA ARG A 523 31.80 -5.33 -12.40
C ARG A 523 30.29 -5.10 -12.50
N ILE A 524 29.45 -6.12 -12.26
CA ILE A 524 27.99 -6.00 -12.29
C ILE A 524 27.55 -4.94 -11.27
N TYR A 525 28.07 -5.01 -10.06
CA TYR A 525 27.77 -4.05 -9.00
C TYR A 525 28.03 -2.63 -9.45
N ARG A 526 29.23 -2.34 -9.94
CA ARG A 526 29.62 -0.99 -10.40
C ARG A 526 28.75 -0.49 -11.56
N GLU A 527 28.50 -1.35 -12.56
CA GLU A 527 27.67 -1.03 -13.71
C GLU A 527 26.25 -0.62 -13.28
N VAL A 528 25.62 -1.43 -12.44
CA VAL A 528 24.24 -1.21 -12.00
C VAL A 528 24.12 0.04 -11.14
N TYR A 529 25.03 0.23 -10.18
CA TYR A 529 25.02 1.43 -9.33
C TYR A 529 25.18 2.71 -10.12
N LEU A 530 26.14 2.76 -11.04
CA LEU A 530 26.36 3.95 -11.88
C LEU A 530 25.17 4.22 -12.80
N ASP A 531 24.65 3.19 -13.47
CA ASP A 531 23.52 3.34 -14.38
C ASP A 531 22.27 3.86 -13.66
N VAL A 532 21.89 3.21 -12.56
CA VAL A 532 20.66 3.57 -11.83
C VAL A 532 20.76 4.95 -11.20
N HIS A 533 21.91 5.31 -10.59
CA HIS A 533 22.07 6.64 -10.02
C HIS A 533 22.10 7.72 -11.09
N THR A 534 22.70 7.48 -12.25
CA THR A 534 22.63 8.41 -13.38
C THR A 534 21.20 8.65 -13.82
N ARG A 535 20.42 7.59 -14.04
CA ARG A 535 18.98 7.68 -14.39
C ARG A 535 18.18 8.41 -13.31
N TRP A 536 18.51 8.18 -12.04
CA TRP A 536 17.83 8.85 -10.93
C TRP A 536 18.12 10.34 -10.87
N VAL A 537 19.37 10.76 -11.10
CA VAL A 537 19.74 12.18 -11.19
C VAL A 537 19.01 12.84 -12.37
N ASP A 538 19.04 12.21 -13.55
CA ASP A 538 18.35 12.74 -14.74
C ASP A 538 16.84 12.88 -14.53
N TRP A 539 16.23 11.92 -13.85
CA TRP A 539 14.81 11.96 -13.50
C TRP A 539 14.50 13.12 -12.54
N ARG A 540 15.33 13.32 -11.53
CA ARG A 540 15.20 14.45 -10.59
C ARG A 540 15.37 15.81 -11.29
N MET A 541 16.32 15.93 -12.20
CA MET A 541 16.56 17.16 -12.95
C MET A 541 15.38 17.54 -13.86
N LYS A 542 14.69 16.57 -14.46
CA LYS A 542 13.46 16.82 -15.23
C LYS A 542 12.35 17.44 -14.38
N PHE A 543 12.19 17.02 -13.14
CA PHE A 543 11.22 17.65 -12.22
C PHE A 543 11.62 19.07 -11.83
N TRP A 544 12.91 19.36 -11.78
CA TRP A 544 13.40 20.70 -11.49
C TRP A 544 13.11 21.66 -12.66
N SER A 545 13.42 21.25 -13.87
CA SER A 545 13.23 22.07 -15.07
C SER A 545 11.77 22.28 -15.47
N ALA A 546 10.86 21.40 -15.08
CA ALA A 546 9.43 21.55 -15.31
C ALA A 546 8.74 22.55 -14.34
N LYS A 547 9.45 23.02 -13.32
CA LYS A 547 8.96 24.02 -12.35
C LYS A 547 9.50 25.44 -12.61
N THR A 548 10.49 25.59 -13.49
CA THR A 548 11.00 26.86 -14.00
C THR A 548 10.41 27.17 -15.36
#